data_7f92bd148e97bd5116c68d0ebc2caec1
#
_entry.id   7f92bd148e97bd5116c68d0ebc2caec1
#
_cell.length_a   1.000
_cell.length_b   1.000
_cell.length_c   1.000
_cell.angle_alpha   90.00
_cell.angle_beta   90.00
_cell.angle_gamma   90.00
#
_symmetry.space_group_name_H-M   'P 1'
#
loop_
_entity.id
_entity.type
_entity.pdbx_description
1 polymer ?
#
loop_
_entity_poly.entity_id
_entity_poly.type
_entity_poly.pdbx_seq_one_letter_code
_entity_poly.pdbx_strand_id
1 'polypeptide(L)'
;DIMRNRYKNATSGMAIEEKKFSNADESFLMKIDQIIAAEISSPDFGVDRIVELMLMSRSALYVRFKELTGKSIGNHINDYRLMRAKDMLRHKAMSISEIAEALGFRSQRYFSTFFKDRCGVTPSAYRTSGFKTIDDE
;
A
#
# COMPACT_ATOMS: atom_id res chain seq x y z
N ASP A 1 -4.07 -13.29 -9.84
CA ASP A 1 -3.17 -12.41 -9.12
C ASP A 1 -3.95 -11.31 -8.39
N ILE A 2 -3.78 -11.25 -7.09
CA ILE A 2 -4.50 -10.32 -6.22
C ILE A 2 -4.21 -8.85 -6.57
N MET A 3 -2.98 -8.53 -6.87
CA MET A 3 -2.58 -7.16 -7.21
C MET A 3 -3.22 -6.71 -8.52
N ARG A 4 -3.21 -7.57 -9.50
CA ARG A 4 -3.83 -7.29 -10.79
C ARG A 4 -5.34 -7.06 -10.65
N ASN A 5 -6.02 -7.89 -9.86
CA ASN A 5 -7.44 -7.74 -9.59
C ASN A 5 -7.74 -6.44 -8.87
N ARG A 6 -6.87 -6.02 -7.98
CA ARG A 6 -7.00 -4.78 -7.25
C ARG A 6 -7.02 -3.56 -8.17
N TYR A 7 -6.13 -3.52 -9.17
CA TYR A 7 -6.12 -2.43 -10.14
C TYR A 7 -7.37 -2.45 -11.01
N LYS A 8 -7.79 -3.61 -11.44
CA LYS A 8 -9.02 -3.75 -12.22
C LYS A 8 -10.23 -3.26 -11.45
N ASN A 9 -10.33 -3.62 -10.18
CA ASN A 9 -11.44 -3.22 -9.34
C ASN A 9 -11.43 -1.71 -9.10
N ALA A 10 -10.27 -1.11 -8.91
CA ALA A 10 -10.14 0.32 -8.70
C ALA A 10 -10.58 1.11 -9.93
N THR A 11 -10.35 0.57 -11.12
CA THR A 11 -10.75 1.25 -12.36
C THR A 11 -12.19 0.95 -12.75
N SER A 12 -12.67 -0.27 -12.55
CA SER A 12 -14.01 -0.67 -12.98
C SER A 12 -15.11 0.05 -12.21
N GLY A 13 -14.88 0.37 -10.94
CA GLY A 13 -15.86 1.09 -10.13
C GLY A 13 -16.08 2.52 -10.55
N MET A 14 -15.16 3.09 -11.33
CA MET A 14 -15.24 4.46 -11.81
C MET A 14 -15.58 4.54 -13.28
N ALA A 15 -15.43 3.47 -13.97
CA ALA A 15 -15.40 3.53 -15.41
C ALA A 15 -16.67 3.13 -16.04
N ILE A 16 -17.17 4.03 -16.73
CA ILE A 16 -18.03 3.76 -17.82
C ILE A 16 -17.22 3.07 -18.93
N GLU A 17 -15.93 3.32 -18.99
CA GLU A 17 -15.03 2.66 -19.92
C GLU A 17 -13.98 1.84 -19.16
N GLU A 18 -13.91 0.55 -19.47
CA GLU A 18 -12.85 -0.29 -18.92
C GLU A 18 -11.51 0.16 -19.47
N LYS A 19 -10.64 0.56 -18.56
CA LYS A 19 -9.28 0.88 -18.92
C LYS A 19 -8.52 -0.42 -19.10
N LYS A 20 -8.21 -0.76 -20.33
CA LYS A 20 -7.39 -1.93 -20.61
C LYS A 20 -5.93 -1.57 -20.49
N PHE A 21 -5.22 -2.29 -19.63
CA PHE A 21 -3.78 -2.14 -19.55
C PHE A 21 -3.12 -3.00 -20.61
N SER A 22 -2.09 -2.46 -21.25
CA SER A 22 -1.22 -3.26 -22.13
C SER A 22 -0.40 -4.22 -21.29
N ASN A 23 0.23 -5.22 -21.92
CA ASN A 23 1.13 -6.12 -21.22
C ASN A 23 2.29 -5.37 -20.57
N ALA A 24 2.79 -4.32 -21.21
CA ALA A 24 3.85 -3.50 -20.67
C ALA A 24 3.38 -2.75 -19.43
N ASP A 25 2.13 -2.25 -19.43
CA ASP A 25 1.56 -1.55 -18.27
C ASP A 25 1.35 -2.50 -17.11
N GLU A 26 0.82 -3.69 -17.37
CA GLU A 26 0.65 -4.71 -16.32
C GLU A 26 1.98 -5.09 -15.70
N SER A 27 2.99 -5.29 -16.53
CA SER A 27 4.35 -5.64 -16.10
C SER A 27 4.96 -4.53 -15.24
N PHE A 28 4.76 -3.28 -15.65
CA PHE A 28 5.22 -2.11 -14.91
C PHE A 28 4.60 -2.07 -13.51
N LEU A 29 3.28 -2.22 -13.42
CA LEU A 29 2.57 -2.18 -12.14
C LEU A 29 2.95 -3.37 -11.25
N MET A 30 3.08 -4.55 -11.82
CA MET A 30 3.49 -5.74 -11.07
C MET A 30 4.89 -5.61 -10.48
N LYS A 31 5.81 -5.05 -11.25
CA LYS A 31 7.17 -4.81 -10.77
C LYS A 31 7.20 -3.87 -9.58
N ILE A 32 6.43 -2.80 -9.64
CA ILE A 32 6.32 -1.85 -8.53
C ILE A 32 5.80 -2.56 -7.29
N ASP A 33 4.75 -3.34 -7.42
CA ASP A 33 4.16 -4.07 -6.28
C ASP A 33 5.13 -5.10 -5.72
N GLN A 34 5.90 -5.77 -6.56
CA GLN A 34 6.91 -6.71 -6.11
C GLN A 34 8.03 -6.03 -5.32
N ILE A 35 8.45 -4.85 -5.78
CA ILE A 35 9.46 -4.06 -5.08
C ILE A 35 8.95 -3.63 -3.71
N ILE A 36 7.72 -3.13 -3.67
CA ILE A 36 7.10 -2.71 -2.40
C ILE A 36 7.04 -3.89 -1.44
N ALA A 37 6.55 -5.03 -1.89
CA ALA A 37 6.41 -6.21 -1.03
C ALA A 37 7.77 -6.70 -0.51
N ALA A 38 8.80 -6.62 -1.34
CA ALA A 38 10.14 -7.10 -0.97
C ALA A 38 10.87 -6.15 -0.02
N GLU A 39 10.64 -4.84 -0.17
CA GLU A 39 11.44 -3.82 0.51
C GLU A 39 10.72 -3.09 1.63
N ILE A 40 9.42 -3.34 1.84
CA ILE A 40 8.60 -2.55 2.76
C ILE A 40 9.08 -2.59 4.21
N SER A 41 9.77 -3.65 4.61
CA SER A 41 10.27 -3.77 5.97
C SER A 41 11.48 -2.88 6.27
N SER A 42 12.12 -2.35 5.23
CA SER A 42 13.24 -1.43 5.41
C SER A 42 12.73 -0.07 5.86
N PRO A 43 13.22 0.50 6.97
CA PRO A 43 12.81 1.85 7.39
C PRO A 43 13.18 2.95 6.39
N ASP A 44 14.15 2.68 5.52
CA ASP A 44 14.62 3.64 4.52
C ASP A 44 13.91 3.50 3.18
N PHE A 45 12.99 2.53 3.07
CA PHE A 45 12.29 2.32 1.81
C PHE A 45 11.36 3.48 1.49
N GLY A 46 11.35 3.87 0.23
CA GLY A 46 10.47 4.91 -0.29
C GLY A 46 10.51 4.93 -1.80
N VAL A 47 9.96 5.97 -2.38
CA VAL A 47 9.88 6.11 -3.85
C VAL A 47 11.25 6.07 -4.50
N ASP A 48 12.28 6.61 -3.83
CA ASP A 48 13.65 6.62 -4.37
C ASP A 48 14.16 5.21 -4.71
N ARG A 49 13.82 4.26 -3.85
CA ARG A 49 14.23 2.88 -4.09
C ARG A 49 13.53 2.29 -5.32
N ILE A 50 12.27 2.64 -5.51
CA ILE A 50 11.52 2.20 -6.70
C ILE A 50 12.13 2.82 -7.95
N VAL A 51 12.43 4.12 -7.91
CA VAL A 51 13.11 4.82 -9.03
C VAL A 51 14.39 4.10 -9.41
N GLU A 52 15.20 3.77 -8.41
CA GLU A 52 16.47 3.09 -8.60
C GLU A 52 16.31 1.72 -9.26
N LEU A 53 15.36 0.92 -8.75
CA LEU A 53 15.17 -0.45 -9.23
C LEU A 53 14.43 -0.52 -10.56
N MET A 54 13.58 0.46 -10.84
CA MET A 54 12.85 0.51 -12.12
C MET A 54 13.67 1.12 -13.24
N LEU A 55 14.83 1.71 -12.93
CA LEU A 55 15.71 2.34 -13.91
C LEU A 55 14.99 3.41 -14.73
N MET A 56 14.13 4.19 -14.07
CA MET A 56 13.37 5.28 -14.68
C MET A 56 13.67 6.59 -13.94
N SER A 57 13.40 7.71 -14.59
CA SER A 57 13.45 8.98 -13.88
C SER A 57 12.26 9.05 -12.93
N ARG A 58 12.39 9.83 -11.86
CA ARG A 58 11.31 10.06 -10.90
C ARG A 58 10.08 10.63 -11.59
N SER A 59 10.25 11.60 -12.47
CA SER A 59 9.14 12.22 -13.20
C SER A 59 8.39 11.21 -14.06
N ALA A 60 9.12 10.37 -14.80
CA ALA A 60 8.52 9.37 -15.65
C ALA A 60 7.72 8.34 -14.82
N LEU A 61 8.29 7.93 -13.70
CA LEU A 61 7.63 6.99 -12.78
C LEU A 61 6.33 7.57 -12.25
N TYR A 62 6.36 8.81 -11.75
CA TYR A 62 5.18 9.46 -11.18
C TYR A 62 4.08 9.63 -12.20
N VAL A 63 4.42 10.15 -13.39
CA VAL A 63 3.44 10.42 -14.44
C VAL A 63 2.77 9.12 -14.89
N ARG A 64 3.58 8.13 -15.22
CA ARG A 64 3.05 6.85 -15.71
C ARG A 64 2.18 6.15 -14.67
N PHE A 65 2.65 6.12 -13.42
CA PHE A 65 1.90 5.47 -12.36
C PHE A 65 0.54 6.15 -12.15
N LYS A 66 0.53 7.47 -12.10
CA LYS A 66 -0.73 8.21 -11.92
C LYS A 66 -1.68 8.04 -13.10
N GLU A 67 -1.17 8.05 -14.31
CA GLU A 67 -1.99 7.81 -15.49
C GLU A 67 -2.66 6.44 -15.46
N LEU A 68 -1.94 5.42 -15.00
CA LEU A 68 -2.46 4.06 -14.97
C LEU A 68 -3.39 3.78 -13.79
N THR A 69 -3.17 4.39 -12.64
CA THR A 69 -3.87 4.05 -11.40
C THR A 69 -4.76 5.16 -10.85
N GLY A 70 -4.56 6.39 -11.29
CA GLY A 70 -5.29 7.54 -10.77
C GLY A 70 -4.79 8.06 -9.43
N LYS A 71 -3.75 7.45 -8.85
CA LYS A 71 -3.20 7.87 -7.56
C LYS A 71 -1.68 8.03 -7.62
N SER A 72 -1.14 8.75 -6.65
CA SER A 72 0.31 8.91 -6.56
C SER A 72 0.96 7.61 -6.07
N ILE A 73 2.22 7.41 -6.44
CA ILE A 73 2.95 6.23 -5.99
C ILE A 73 3.18 6.26 -4.47
N GLY A 74 3.34 7.45 -3.88
CA GLY A 74 3.45 7.59 -2.43
C GLY A 74 2.20 7.11 -1.71
N ASN A 75 1.03 7.49 -2.22
CA ASN A 75 -0.25 7.02 -1.67
C ASN A 75 -0.40 5.52 -1.85
N HIS A 76 0.07 4.98 -2.97
CA HIS A 76 0.01 3.55 -3.22
C HIS A 76 0.85 2.77 -2.19
N ILE A 77 2.05 3.25 -1.87
CA ILE A 77 2.88 2.63 -0.84
C ILE A 77 2.15 2.65 0.51
N ASN A 78 1.54 3.78 0.86
CA ASN A 78 0.80 3.91 2.12
C ASN A 78 -0.43 3.01 2.15
N ASP A 79 -1.13 2.88 1.03
CA ASP A 79 -2.27 1.96 0.91
C ASP A 79 -1.82 0.52 1.13
N TYR A 80 -0.67 0.15 0.59
CA TYR A 80 -0.10 -1.17 0.79
C TYR A 80 0.20 -1.42 2.28
N ARG A 81 0.87 -0.45 2.94
CA ARG A 81 1.15 -0.57 4.37
C ARG A 81 -0.12 -0.73 5.19
N LEU A 82 -1.15 0.05 4.86
CA LEU A 82 -2.42 -0.01 5.57
C LEU A 82 -3.10 -1.36 5.39
N MET A 83 -3.14 -1.85 4.16
CA MET A 83 -3.72 -3.15 3.85
C MET A 83 -3.01 -4.27 4.62
N ARG A 84 -1.68 -4.25 4.61
CA ARG A 84 -0.90 -5.25 5.32
C ARG A 84 -1.06 -5.13 6.84
N ALA A 85 -1.16 -3.90 7.34
CA ALA A 85 -1.36 -3.67 8.77
C ALA A 85 -2.68 -4.28 9.23
N LYS A 86 -3.75 -4.05 8.50
CA LYS A 86 -5.07 -4.62 8.83
C LYS A 86 -5.02 -6.14 8.83
N ASP A 87 -4.37 -6.71 7.84
CA ASP A 87 -4.24 -8.17 7.74
C ASP A 87 -3.43 -8.73 8.91
N MET A 88 -2.29 -8.13 9.23
CA MET A 88 -1.45 -8.56 10.33
C MET A 88 -2.12 -8.40 11.69
N LEU A 89 -2.92 -7.35 11.87
CA LEU A 89 -3.65 -7.12 13.11
C LEU A 89 -4.71 -8.18 13.38
N ARG A 90 -5.24 -8.79 12.33
CA ARG A 90 -6.21 -9.88 12.45
C ARG A 90 -5.55 -11.15 12.98
N HIS A 91 -4.26 -11.30 12.76
CA HIS A 91 -3.49 -12.45 13.24
C HIS A 91 -2.83 -12.09 14.57
N LYS A 92 -3.34 -12.62 15.66
CA LYS A 92 -2.92 -12.27 17.02
C LYS A 92 -1.50 -12.73 17.36
N ALA A 93 -0.84 -13.45 16.47
CA ALA A 93 0.52 -13.93 16.70
C ALA A 93 1.56 -12.81 16.75
N MET A 94 1.26 -11.64 16.14
CA MET A 94 2.19 -10.52 16.10
C MET A 94 1.74 -9.41 17.05
N SER A 95 2.70 -8.85 17.78
CA SER A 95 2.46 -7.66 18.59
C SER A 95 2.36 -6.42 17.69
N ILE A 96 1.79 -5.35 18.22
CA ILE A 96 1.71 -4.06 17.50
C ILE A 96 3.12 -3.58 17.12
N SER A 97 4.08 -3.75 18.03
CA SER A 97 5.47 -3.38 17.79
C SER A 97 6.11 -4.20 16.65
N GLU A 98 5.84 -5.49 16.63
CA GLU A 98 6.34 -6.36 15.57
C GLU A 98 5.76 -6.00 14.21
N ILE A 99 4.48 -5.65 14.17
CA ILE A 99 3.82 -5.21 12.93
C ILE A 99 4.44 -3.91 12.43
N ALA A 100 4.66 -2.95 13.34
CA ALA A 100 5.30 -1.69 12.99
C ALA A 100 6.66 -1.92 12.34
N GLU A 101 7.47 -2.79 12.93
CA GLU A 101 8.79 -3.14 12.41
C GLU A 101 8.70 -3.82 11.05
N ALA A 102 7.79 -4.78 10.91
CA ALA A 102 7.61 -5.52 9.65
C ALA A 102 7.20 -4.63 8.49
N LEU A 103 6.54 -3.52 8.77
CA LEU A 103 6.07 -2.57 7.75
C LEU A 103 6.99 -1.37 7.55
N GLY A 104 8.18 -1.40 8.17
CA GLY A 104 9.19 -0.39 7.95
C GLY A 104 9.00 0.90 8.75
N PHE A 105 8.16 0.89 9.76
CA PHE A 105 8.01 2.05 10.62
C PHE A 105 9.16 2.11 11.62
N ARG A 106 9.68 3.31 11.84
CA ARG A 106 10.82 3.50 12.76
C ARG A 106 10.44 3.28 14.22
N SER A 107 9.15 3.40 14.55
CA SER A 107 8.66 3.17 15.90
C SER A 107 7.20 2.75 15.87
N GLN A 108 6.78 2.10 16.95
CA GLN A 108 5.37 1.77 17.14
C GLN A 108 4.50 3.02 17.17
N ARG A 109 5.02 4.11 17.72
CA ARG A 109 4.30 5.38 17.79
C ARG A 109 3.97 5.93 16.41
N TYR A 110 4.94 5.94 15.49
CA TYR A 110 4.70 6.39 14.13
C TYR A 110 3.68 5.51 13.43
N PHE A 111 3.78 4.21 13.62
CA PHE A 111 2.81 3.28 13.06
C PHE A 111 1.40 3.56 13.60
N SER A 112 1.25 3.74 14.89
CA SER A 112 -0.05 4.00 15.52
C SER A 112 -0.67 5.30 15.02
N THR A 113 0.13 6.35 14.87
CA THR A 113 -0.32 7.63 14.32
C THR A 113 -0.78 7.47 12.87
N PHE A 114 0.04 6.80 12.07
CA PHE A 114 -0.28 6.52 10.66
C PHE A 114 -1.61 5.78 10.55
N PHE A 115 -1.76 4.71 11.31
CA PHE A 115 -2.95 3.88 11.27
C PHE A 115 -4.19 4.64 11.72
N LYS A 116 -4.09 5.35 12.83
CA LYS A 116 -5.23 6.12 13.37
C LYS A 116 -5.67 7.23 12.42
N ASP A 117 -4.72 7.92 11.80
CA ASP A 117 -5.04 8.98 10.84
C ASP A 117 -5.85 8.45 9.65
N ARG A 118 -5.60 7.22 9.24
CA ARG A 118 -6.26 6.65 8.06
C ARG A 118 -7.49 5.83 8.40
N CYS A 119 -7.54 5.23 9.57
CA CYS A 119 -8.63 4.32 9.95
C CYS A 119 -9.57 4.88 11.00
N GLY A 120 -9.17 5.98 11.64
CA GLY A 120 -9.98 6.58 12.69
C GLY A 120 -9.84 5.93 14.06
N VAL A 121 -9.18 4.78 14.13
CA VAL A 121 -8.94 4.06 15.39
C VAL A 121 -7.49 3.62 15.46
N THR A 122 -6.99 3.40 16.68
CA THR A 122 -5.63 2.91 16.89
C THR A 122 -5.52 1.44 16.44
N PRO A 123 -4.32 0.95 16.17
CA PRO A 123 -4.14 -0.47 15.86
C PRO A 123 -4.69 -1.38 16.96
N SER A 124 -4.46 -1.04 18.22
CA SER A 124 -4.97 -1.84 19.34
C SER A 124 -6.49 -1.86 19.37
N ALA A 125 -7.11 -0.69 19.19
CA ALA A 125 -8.58 -0.59 19.15
C ALA A 125 -9.16 -1.37 17.96
N TYR A 126 -8.51 -1.31 16.81
CA TYR A 126 -8.93 -2.06 15.63
C TYR A 126 -8.91 -3.57 15.92
N ARG A 127 -7.84 -4.05 16.56
CA ARG A 127 -7.69 -5.48 16.90
C ARG A 127 -8.77 -5.94 17.88
N THR A 128 -9.08 -5.11 18.89
CA THR A 128 -10.04 -5.49 19.93
C THR A 128 -11.49 -5.26 19.54
N SER A 129 -11.76 -4.33 18.62
CA SER A 129 -13.14 -3.98 18.22
C SER A 129 -13.72 -4.85 17.11
N GLY A 130 -13.06 -5.96 16.78
CA GLY A 130 -13.54 -6.86 15.73
C GLY A 130 -13.21 -6.37 14.33
N PHE A 131 -12.12 -5.61 14.20
CA PHE A 131 -11.57 -5.18 12.91
C PHE A 131 -12.43 -4.17 12.16
N LYS A 132 -13.06 -3.25 12.91
CA LYS A 132 -13.86 -2.18 12.32
C LYS A 132 -13.11 -0.85 12.33
N THR A 133 -13.26 -0.12 11.25
CA THR A 133 -12.81 1.26 11.14
C THR A 133 -14.04 2.17 11.11
N ILE A 134 -13.81 3.48 11.12
CA ILE A 134 -14.92 4.45 10.99
C ILE A 134 -15.68 4.22 9.68
N ASP A 135 -14.98 3.89 8.62
CA ASP A 135 -15.59 3.68 7.30
C ASP A 135 -16.38 2.38 7.20
N ASP A 136 -16.21 1.48 8.13
CA ASP A 136 -16.89 0.18 8.14
C ASP A 136 -18.25 0.22 8.86
N GLU A 137 -18.61 1.37 9.43
CA GLU A 137 -19.88 1.53 10.14
C GLU A 137 -21.08 1.82 9.25
#